data_9d020fa40f9c16e1be9905431d0b2382
#
_entry.id   9d020fa40f9c16e1be9905431d0b2382
#
_cell.length_a   1.000
_cell.length_b   1.000
_cell.length_c   1.000
_cell.angle_alpha   90.00
_cell.angle_beta   90.00
_cell.angle_gamma   90.00
#
_symmetry.space_group_name_H-M   'P 1'
#
loop_
_entity.id
_entity.type
_entity.pdbx_description
1 polymer ?
#
loop_
_entity_poly.entity_id
_entity_poly.type
_entity_poly.pdbx_seq_one_letter_code
_entity_poly.pdbx_strand_id
1 'polypeptide(L)'
;MIRVTFFTSGETLAGYHITGHSDYSEEGSDIVCAAVSSAAYMTANTVTDVLWLKPELNVSDGDMRLVLKTAQEAHAAAVILSGFELHIAQLAEQYPQYINVTITEV
;
A
#
# COMPACT_ATOMS: atom_id res chain seq x y z
N MET A 1 -11.68 9.61 3.01
CA MET A 1 -10.42 9.75 2.26
C MET A 1 -9.48 8.62 2.62
N ILE A 2 -9.03 7.91 1.63
CA ILE A 2 -8.02 6.85 1.79
C ILE A 2 -6.65 7.50 1.62
N ARG A 3 -5.78 7.32 2.59
CA ARG A 3 -4.42 7.86 2.53
C ARG A 3 -3.44 6.71 2.39
N VAL A 4 -2.64 6.77 1.35
CA VAL A 4 -1.60 5.77 1.11
C VAL A 4 -0.25 6.46 1.18
N THR A 5 0.57 6.02 2.12
CA THR A 5 1.93 6.53 2.29
C THR A 5 2.89 5.42 1.88
N PHE A 6 3.79 5.72 0.97
CA PHE A 6 4.88 4.80 0.62
C PHE A 6 6.14 5.21 1.37
N PHE A 7 6.81 4.23 1.94
CA PHE A 7 8.07 4.44 2.64
C PHE A 7 9.22 4.12 1.72
N THR A 8 10.21 5.02 1.69
CA THR A 8 11.46 4.78 0.94
C THR A 8 12.65 4.77 1.88
N SER A 9 13.65 3.99 1.54
CA SER A 9 14.96 4.02 2.16
C SER A 9 15.96 4.28 1.04
N GLY A 10 16.44 5.52 0.95
CA GLY A 10 17.16 5.95 -0.25
C GLY A 10 16.22 5.94 -1.45
N GLU A 11 16.61 5.25 -2.51
CA GLU A 11 15.77 5.12 -3.72
C GLU A 11 14.91 3.86 -3.74
N THR A 12 14.97 3.06 -2.69
CA THR A 12 14.27 1.77 -2.64
C THR A 12 13.01 1.89 -1.82
N LEU A 13 11.90 1.38 -2.35
CA LEU A 13 10.66 1.27 -1.58
C LEU A 13 10.86 0.27 -0.44
N ALA A 14 10.44 0.65 0.76
CA ALA A 14 10.58 -0.18 1.95
C ALA A 14 9.23 -0.63 2.54
N GLY A 15 8.14 -0.09 2.04
CA GLY A 15 6.83 -0.46 2.55
C GLY A 15 5.75 0.57 2.25
N TYR A 16 4.62 0.39 2.91
CA TYR A 16 3.49 1.30 2.74
C TYR A 16 2.60 1.31 3.98
N HIS A 17 1.81 2.36 4.10
CA HIS A 17 0.83 2.50 5.16
C HIS A 17 -0.45 3.06 4.55
N ILE A 18 -1.54 2.35 4.72
CA ILE A 18 -2.85 2.74 4.21
C ILE A 18 -3.75 3.01 5.39
N THR A 19 -4.32 4.21 5.44
CA THR A 19 -5.26 4.59 6.49
C THR A 19 -6.54 5.15 5.90
N GLY A 20 -7.60 5.03 6.68
CA GLY A 20 -8.90 5.52 6.30
C GLY A 20 -9.63 4.52 5.43
N HIS A 21 -10.90 4.72 5.35
CA HIS A 21 -11.78 4.01 4.43
C HIS A 21 -13.02 4.87 4.30
N SER A 22 -13.87 4.54 3.36
CA SER A 22 -15.12 5.26 3.29
C SER A 22 -16.06 4.65 4.31
N ASP A 23 -16.33 5.38 5.36
CA ASP A 23 -17.37 5.03 6.32
C ASP A 23 -18.76 5.36 5.75
N TYR A 24 -18.78 5.83 4.53
CA TYR A 24 -19.98 6.34 3.92
C TYR A 24 -20.45 5.40 2.84
N SER A 25 -21.74 5.23 2.80
CA SER A 25 -22.41 4.46 1.77
C SER A 25 -22.48 5.18 0.42
N GLU A 26 -21.55 6.07 0.13
CA GLU A 26 -21.43 6.64 -1.20
C GLU A 26 -20.86 5.58 -2.13
N GLU A 27 -21.59 5.23 -3.16
CA GLU A 27 -21.24 4.14 -4.07
C GLU A 27 -19.83 4.20 -4.61
N GLY A 28 -19.35 5.38 -4.97
CA GLY A 28 -18.02 5.53 -5.55
C GLY A 28 -16.89 5.24 -4.55
N SER A 29 -17.08 5.56 -3.27
CA SER A 29 -16.04 5.39 -2.29
C SER A 29 -15.87 3.93 -1.85
N ASP A 30 -16.95 3.14 -1.85
CA ASP A 30 -16.88 1.72 -1.52
C ASP A 30 -16.11 0.94 -2.58
N ILE A 31 -16.32 1.27 -3.85
CA ILE A 31 -15.60 0.66 -4.97
C ILE A 31 -14.11 1.00 -4.88
N VAL A 32 -13.78 2.23 -4.58
CA VAL A 32 -12.40 2.68 -4.46
C VAL A 32 -11.71 1.99 -3.29
N CYS A 33 -12.39 1.92 -2.13
CA CYS A 33 -11.85 1.24 -0.97
C CYS A 33 -11.55 -0.23 -1.26
N ALA A 34 -12.46 -0.91 -1.94
CA ALA A 34 -12.29 -2.31 -2.32
C ALA A 34 -11.11 -2.47 -3.29
N ALA A 35 -10.96 -1.57 -4.25
CA ALA A 35 -9.86 -1.61 -5.22
C ALA A 35 -8.50 -1.46 -4.52
N VAL A 36 -8.38 -0.48 -3.63
CA VAL A 36 -7.14 -0.25 -2.88
C VAL A 36 -6.84 -1.45 -1.97
N SER A 37 -7.84 -1.93 -1.24
CA SER A 37 -7.66 -3.06 -0.32
C SER A 37 -7.25 -4.33 -1.05
N SER A 38 -7.87 -4.63 -2.18
CA SER A 38 -7.54 -5.81 -2.97
C SER A 38 -6.08 -5.78 -3.42
N ALA A 39 -5.63 -4.65 -3.94
CA ALA A 39 -4.24 -4.49 -4.38
C ALA A 39 -3.26 -4.58 -3.20
N ALA A 40 -3.62 -3.99 -2.06
CA ALA A 40 -2.79 -4.00 -0.87
C ALA A 40 -2.62 -5.41 -0.29
N TYR A 41 -3.69 -6.17 -0.23
CA TYR A 41 -3.63 -7.55 0.24
C TYR A 41 -2.86 -8.45 -0.71
N MET A 42 -3.06 -8.29 -2.01
CA MET A 42 -2.28 -9.05 -2.99
C MET A 42 -0.79 -8.76 -2.83
N THR A 43 -0.44 -7.50 -2.62
CA THR A 43 0.96 -7.09 -2.42
C THR A 43 1.52 -7.71 -1.13
N ALA A 44 0.80 -7.61 -0.02
CA ALA A 44 1.25 -8.17 1.25
C ALA A 44 1.39 -9.69 1.16
N ASN A 45 0.43 -10.37 0.56
CA ASN A 45 0.49 -11.83 0.40
C ASN A 45 1.64 -12.27 -0.48
N THR A 46 1.96 -11.47 -1.51
CA THR A 46 3.14 -11.74 -2.34
C THR A 46 4.42 -11.65 -1.52
N VAL A 47 4.53 -10.63 -0.69
CA VAL A 47 5.72 -10.44 0.16
C VAL A 47 5.87 -11.59 1.16
N THR A 48 4.78 -11.98 1.82
CA THR A 48 4.85 -12.97 2.90
C THR A 48 4.81 -14.41 2.41
N ASP A 49 3.93 -14.70 1.43
CA ASP A 49 3.62 -16.09 1.07
C ASP A 49 4.24 -16.54 -0.26
N VAL A 50 4.66 -15.61 -1.09
CA VAL A 50 5.33 -15.94 -2.36
C VAL A 50 6.84 -15.72 -2.24
N LEU A 51 7.23 -14.59 -1.67
CA LEU A 51 8.65 -14.25 -1.50
C LEU A 51 9.23 -14.75 -0.16
N TRP A 52 8.38 -15.19 0.75
CA TRP A 52 8.77 -15.70 2.07
C TRP A 52 9.58 -14.69 2.89
N LEU A 53 9.30 -13.41 2.71
CA LEU A 53 9.88 -12.37 3.52
C LEU A 53 9.09 -12.19 4.80
N LYS A 54 9.68 -11.53 5.79
CA LYS A 54 9.06 -11.33 7.11
C LYS A 54 8.96 -9.84 7.42
N PRO A 55 8.05 -9.12 6.75
CA PRO A 55 7.87 -7.70 7.03
C PRO A 55 7.23 -7.50 8.41
N GLU A 56 7.37 -6.29 8.91
CA GLU A 56 6.49 -5.84 9.97
C GLU A 56 5.14 -5.54 9.34
N LEU A 57 4.12 -6.30 9.72
CA LEU A 57 2.80 -6.18 9.11
C LEU A 57 1.75 -6.04 10.20
N ASN A 58 1.02 -4.93 10.17
CA ASN A 58 -0.06 -4.65 11.10
C ASN A 58 -1.32 -4.33 10.30
N VAL A 59 -2.39 -5.06 10.57
CA VAL A 59 -3.66 -4.90 9.90
C VAL A 59 -4.76 -4.77 10.93
N SER A 60 -5.54 -3.71 10.82
CA SER A 60 -6.75 -3.53 11.61
C SER A 60 -7.77 -2.83 10.73
N ASP A 61 -8.97 -2.57 11.26
CA ASP A 61 -10.01 -1.92 10.47
C ASP A 61 -9.57 -0.51 10.06
N GLY A 62 -9.55 -0.26 8.76
CA GLY A 62 -9.16 1.03 8.23
C GLY A 62 -7.68 1.37 8.36
N ASP A 63 -6.82 0.37 8.62
CA ASP A 63 -5.40 0.59 8.81
C ASP A 63 -4.60 -0.65 8.41
N MET A 64 -3.65 -0.47 7.49
CA MET A 64 -2.75 -1.55 7.07
C MET A 64 -1.37 -0.97 6.86
N ARG A 65 -0.39 -1.52 7.59
CA ARG A 65 0.98 -1.06 7.50
C ARG A 65 1.92 -2.24 7.28
N LEU A 66 2.73 -2.14 6.23
CA LEU A 66 3.74 -3.15 5.90
C LEU A 66 5.09 -2.46 5.73
N VAL A 67 6.10 -2.91 6.47
CA VAL A 67 7.45 -2.36 6.38
C VAL A 67 8.47 -3.50 6.32
N LEU A 68 9.32 -3.47 5.31
CA LEU A 68 10.45 -4.37 5.19
C LEU A 68 11.57 -3.86 6.11
N LYS A 69 12.10 -4.73 6.96
CA LYS A 69 13.00 -4.33 8.06
C LYS A 69 14.46 -4.22 7.65
N THR A 70 14.82 -4.78 6.52
CA THR A 70 16.21 -4.73 6.04
C THR A 70 16.28 -4.26 4.60
N ALA A 71 17.41 -3.70 4.21
CA ALA A 71 17.64 -3.29 2.83
C ALA A 71 17.57 -4.48 1.88
N GLN A 72 18.03 -5.64 2.32
CA GLN A 72 17.98 -6.86 1.52
C GLN A 72 16.54 -7.28 1.24
N GLU A 73 15.69 -7.26 2.24
CA GLU A 73 14.26 -7.59 2.07
C GLU A 73 13.55 -6.57 1.20
N ALA A 74 13.83 -5.29 1.40
CA ALA A 74 13.25 -4.23 0.58
C ALA A 74 13.64 -4.42 -0.89
N HIS A 75 14.89 -4.76 -1.14
CA HIS A 75 15.36 -5.03 -2.50
C HIS A 75 14.65 -6.25 -3.11
N ALA A 76 14.47 -7.30 -2.32
CA ALA A 76 13.77 -8.50 -2.78
C ALA A 76 12.30 -8.24 -3.12
N ALA A 77 11.66 -7.29 -2.44
CA ALA A 77 10.27 -6.94 -2.66
C ALA A 77 10.09 -5.76 -3.63
N ALA A 78 11.17 -5.22 -4.20
CA ALA A 78 11.12 -3.98 -4.97
C ALA A 78 10.15 -4.04 -6.15
N VAL A 79 10.11 -5.15 -6.86
CA VAL A 79 9.26 -5.27 -8.05
C VAL A 79 7.78 -5.22 -7.67
N ILE A 80 7.36 -5.99 -6.68
CA ILE A 80 5.95 -6.00 -6.30
C ILE A 80 5.54 -4.67 -5.64
N LEU A 81 6.42 -4.07 -4.85
CA LEU A 81 6.13 -2.77 -4.24
C LEU A 81 6.04 -1.67 -5.29
N SER A 82 6.89 -1.71 -6.31
CA SER A 82 6.83 -0.73 -7.40
C SER A 82 5.57 -0.88 -8.22
N GLY A 83 5.15 -2.12 -8.47
CA GLY A 83 3.89 -2.38 -9.16
C GLY A 83 2.70 -1.86 -8.36
N PHE A 84 2.71 -2.06 -7.05
CA PHE A 84 1.67 -1.54 -6.18
C PHE A 84 1.64 -0.01 -6.18
N GLU A 85 2.81 0.62 -6.08
CA GLU A 85 2.89 2.09 -6.12
C GLU A 85 2.32 2.65 -7.42
N LEU A 86 2.70 2.05 -8.55
CA LEU A 86 2.19 2.47 -9.85
C LEU A 86 0.67 2.32 -9.93
N HIS A 87 0.17 1.19 -9.46
CA HIS A 87 -1.28 0.92 -9.48
C HIS A 87 -2.05 1.92 -8.62
N ILE A 88 -1.55 2.20 -7.43
CA ILE A 88 -2.18 3.18 -6.54
C ILE A 88 -2.14 4.58 -7.15
N ALA A 89 -1.04 4.96 -7.80
CA ALA A 89 -0.94 6.25 -8.47
C ALA A 89 -2.00 6.38 -9.57
N GLN A 90 -2.24 5.32 -10.32
CA GLN A 90 -3.27 5.30 -11.37
C GLN A 90 -4.67 5.40 -10.78
N LEU A 91 -4.93 4.70 -9.67
CA LEU A 91 -6.21 4.81 -8.97
C LEU A 91 -6.42 6.22 -8.42
N ALA A 92 -5.37 6.85 -7.90
CA ALA A 92 -5.46 8.22 -7.39
C ALA A 92 -5.76 9.22 -8.49
N GLU A 93 -5.21 9.03 -9.69
CA GLU A 93 -5.54 9.86 -10.85
C GLU A 93 -7.02 9.69 -11.25
N GLN A 94 -7.50 8.46 -11.19
CA GLN A 94 -8.87 8.13 -11.59
C GLN A 94 -9.89 8.59 -10.55
N TYR A 95 -9.53 8.55 -9.27
CA TYR A 95 -10.41 8.88 -8.14
C TYR A 95 -9.76 9.89 -7.19
N PRO A 96 -9.45 11.10 -7.67
CA PRO A 96 -8.68 12.06 -6.86
C PRO A 96 -9.40 12.55 -5.60
N GLN A 97 -10.74 12.46 -5.55
CA GLN A 97 -11.50 12.85 -4.37
C GLN A 97 -11.39 11.83 -3.23
N TYR A 98 -10.96 10.61 -3.52
CA TYR A 98 -11.01 9.50 -2.55
C TYR A 98 -9.65 8.99 -2.12
N ILE A 99 -8.59 9.25 -2.88
CA ILE A 99 -7.26 8.72 -2.60
C ILE A 99 -6.23 9.84 -2.56
N ASN A 100 -5.46 9.88 -1.48
CA ASN A 100 -4.31 10.76 -1.34
C ASN A 100 -3.05 9.91 -1.19
N VAL A 101 -2.04 10.17 -2.01
CA VAL A 101 -0.79 9.41 -2.02
C VAL A 101 0.36 10.30 -1.59
N THR A 102 1.16 9.83 -0.65
CA THR A 102 2.36 10.53 -0.21
C THR A 102 3.53 9.56 -0.18
N ILE A 103 4.73 10.11 -0.22
CA ILE A 103 5.98 9.33 -0.13
C ILE A 103 6.78 9.92 1.03
N THR A 104 7.24 9.05 1.92
CA THR A 104 8.01 9.45 3.10
C THR A 104 9.28 8.64 3.18
N GLU A 105 10.40 9.31 3.35
CA GLU A 105 11.67 8.62 3.57
C GLU A 105 11.78 8.20 5.04
N VAL A 106 12.26 6.99 5.24
CA VAL A 106 12.45 6.44 6.58
C VAL A 106 13.93 6.22 6.91
#